data_151bb1a6820e2b05e0c642311d4006a5
#
_entry.id   151bb1a6820e2b05e0c642311d4006a5
#
_cell.length_a   1.000
_cell.length_b   1.000
_cell.length_c   1.000
_cell.angle_alpha   90.00
_cell.angle_beta   90.00
_cell.angle_gamma   90.00
#
_symmetry.space_group_name_H-M   'P 1'
#
loop_
_entity.id
_entity.type
_entity.pdbx_description
1 polymer ?
#
loop_
_entity_poly.entity_id
_entity_poly.type
_entity_poly.pdbx_seq_one_letter_code
_entity_poly.pdbx_strand_id
1 'polypeptide(L)' 'MFDPPFLEALMITASFFAIFIIIVVSVLLLERGGG' A
#
# COMPACT_ATOMS: atom_id res chain seq x y z
N MET A 1 17.48 -15.52 -9.32
CA MET A 1 17.14 -14.48 -10.28
C MET A 1 15.65 -14.26 -10.34
N PHE A 2 15.26 -13.03 -10.58
CA PHE A 2 13.86 -12.68 -10.63
C PHE A 2 13.33 -12.91 -12.04
N ASP A 3 12.22 -13.61 -12.13
CA ASP A 3 11.55 -13.81 -13.39
C ASP A 3 10.64 -12.63 -13.70
N PRO A 4 10.40 -12.33 -14.99
CA PRO A 4 9.49 -11.25 -15.34
C PRO A 4 8.11 -11.36 -14.68
N PRO A 5 7.48 -12.55 -14.67
CA PRO A 5 6.18 -12.68 -13.98
C PRO A 5 6.29 -12.40 -12.48
N PHE A 6 7.40 -12.78 -11.88
CA PHE A 6 7.60 -12.53 -10.46
C PHE A 6 7.70 -11.04 -10.18
N LEU A 7 8.46 -10.33 -11.02
CA LEU A 7 8.61 -8.88 -10.85
C LEU A 7 7.28 -8.16 -11.01
N GLU A 8 6.49 -8.59 -11.99
CA GLU A 8 5.18 -7.99 -12.21
C GLU A 8 4.29 -8.18 -10.99
N ALA A 9 4.24 -9.41 -10.48
CA ALA A 9 3.42 -9.69 -9.31
C ALA A 9 3.89 -8.88 -8.11
N LEU A 10 5.20 -8.76 -7.97
CA LEU A 10 5.75 -8.00 -6.86
C LEU A 10 5.36 -6.54 -6.94
N MET A 11 5.43 -5.96 -8.13
CA MET A 11 5.08 -4.55 -8.31
C MET A 11 3.61 -4.30 -8.03
N ILE A 12 2.76 -5.19 -8.51
CA ILE A 12 1.31 -5.06 -8.30
C ILE A 12 1.01 -5.17 -6.81
N THR A 13 1.60 -6.16 -6.15
CA THR A 13 1.38 -6.37 -4.73
C THR A 13 1.86 -5.16 -3.93
N ALA A 14 3.02 -4.63 -4.28
CA ALA A 14 3.55 -3.47 -3.58
C ALA A 14 2.65 -2.25 -3.76
N SER A 15 2.09 -2.07 -4.95
CA SER A 15 1.19 -0.96 -5.20
C SER A 15 -0.07 -1.06 -4.36
N PHE A 16 -0.66 -2.24 -4.31
CA PHE A 16 -1.85 -2.44 -3.48
C PHE A 16 -1.53 -2.22 -2.01
N PHE A 17 -0.39 -2.70 -1.59
CA PHE A 17 0.03 -2.54 -0.20
C PHE A 17 0.19 -1.05 0.15
N ALA A 18 0.82 -0.30 -0.74
CA ALA A 18 1.03 1.12 -0.49
C ALA A 18 -0.28 1.86 -0.39
N ILE A 19 -1.22 1.57 -1.30
CA ILE A 19 -2.52 2.22 -1.28
C ILE A 19 -3.25 1.88 0.02
N PHE A 20 -3.20 0.62 0.42
CA PHE A 20 -3.86 0.19 1.65
C PHE A 20 -3.30 0.93 2.86
N ILE A 21 -1.99 1.02 2.94
CA ILE A 21 -1.33 1.70 4.05
C ILE A 21 -1.72 3.18 4.08
N ILE A 22 -1.74 3.81 2.92
CA ILE A 22 -2.10 5.22 2.83
C ILE A 22 -3.52 5.43 3.35
N ILE A 23 -4.44 4.57 2.96
CA ILE A 23 -5.82 4.70 3.40
C ILE A 23 -5.93 4.53 4.91
N VAL A 24 -5.27 3.49 5.45
CA VAL A 24 -5.33 3.22 6.88
C VAL A 24 -4.73 4.38 7.67
N VAL A 25 -3.58 4.86 7.24
CA VAL A 25 -2.93 5.97 7.93
C VAL A 25 -3.79 7.23 7.86
N SER A 26 -4.39 7.48 6.71
CA SER A 26 -5.26 8.64 6.55
C SER A 26 -6.43 8.58 7.52
N VAL A 27 -7.07 7.43 7.62
CA VAL A 27 -8.20 7.27 8.54
C VAL A 27 -7.76 7.48 9.98
N LEU A 28 -6.63 6.88 10.35
CA LEU A 28 -6.12 7.01 11.70
C LEU A 28 -5.80 8.46 12.04
N LEU A 29 -5.19 9.18 11.11
CA LEU A 29 -4.86 10.58 11.34
C LEU A 29 -6.11 11.43 11.49
N LEU A 30 -7.13 11.15 10.69
CA LEU A 30 -8.39 11.89 10.80
C LEU A 30 -9.04 11.65 12.14
N GLU A 31 -9.04 10.41 12.61
CA GLU A 31 -9.64 10.12 13.92
C GLU A 31 -8.84 10.72 15.04
N ARG A 32 -7.52 10.61 14.96
CA ARG A 32 -6.67 11.18 16.01
C ARG A 32 -6.67 12.68 15.99
N GLY A 33 -6.62 13.24 14.79
CA GLY A 33 -6.56 14.67 14.66
C GLY A 33 -7.80 15.36 15.14
N GLY A 34 -8.81 14.58 15.44
CA GLY A 34 -10.02 15.15 15.94
C GLY A 34 -10.72 15.99 14.91
N GLY A 35 -10.25 15.81 13.75
CA GLY A 35 -10.91 16.54 12.67
C GLY A 35 -11.41 17.80 13.14
#